data_2ee5d2d8bd5e3db66a7fec0dce6254e9
#
_entry.id   2ee5d2d8bd5e3db66a7fec0dce6254e9
#
_cell.length_a   1.000
_cell.length_b   1.000
_cell.length_c   1.000
_cell.angle_alpha   90.00
_cell.angle_beta   90.00
_cell.angle_gamma   90.00
#
_symmetry.space_group_name_H-M   'P 1'
#
loop_
_entity.id
_entity.type
_entity.pdbx_description
1 polymer ?
#
loop_
_entity_poly.entity_id
_entity_poly.type
_entity_poly.pdbx_seq_one_letter_code
_entity_poly.pdbx_strand_id
1 'polypeptide(L)'
;YEDVTRKSEETSRELDRVESQRVYMENELSTVQEAYDQAQAGVEKSAAEIKNLEKTKNELTGNINTLTEEKQELLSNIYALREGQVILRAGQVLTSVTVDENMNKEQTEKVLDSVLNDINTMLKQQMNVTDQNAELIRVSRQDFDTAVNQIAGSKTKKLVRIVAAQNLILGERLVVDFDIHDSILVFHKGETIYQGNLDKYKDIRNYELQVLRFLKDLNVYARSQGILPDPITGNVGALEGQELMEVIQKVKEYGGNCTLYVTARRDIYSQGPLLIDVRVERNDGR
;
A
#
# COMPACT_ATOMS: atom_id res chain seq x y z
N TYR A 1 29.12 85.20 -41.65
CA TYR A 1 29.05 83.95 -42.40
C TYR A 1 29.44 82.69 -41.53
N GLU A 2 30.52 82.79 -40.76
CA GLU A 2 30.99 81.62 -39.93
C GLU A 2 29.97 81.20 -38.88
N ASP A 3 29.24 82.08 -38.22
CA ASP A 3 28.29 81.76 -37.18
C ASP A 3 27.04 81.05 -37.73
N VAL A 4 26.63 81.35 -38.98
CA VAL A 4 25.54 80.65 -39.63
C VAL A 4 25.92 79.26 -40.09
N THR A 5 27.17 79.07 -40.53
CA THR A 5 27.66 77.76 -40.94
C THR A 5 27.77 76.86 -39.73
N ARG A 6 28.33 77.38 -38.61
CA ARG A 6 28.43 76.61 -37.34
C ARG A 6 27.09 76.15 -36.79
N LYS A 7 26.10 77.09 -36.77
CA LYS A 7 24.73 76.76 -36.38
C LYS A 7 24.06 75.74 -37.31
N SER A 8 24.35 75.77 -38.60
CA SER A 8 23.84 74.80 -39.56
C SER A 8 24.47 73.38 -39.31
N GLU A 9 25.77 73.34 -39.02
CA GLU A 9 26.41 72.08 -38.67
C GLU A 9 25.96 71.48 -37.34
N GLU A 10 25.76 72.30 -36.32
CA GLU A 10 25.19 71.86 -35.04
C GLU A 10 23.76 71.32 -35.22
N THR A 11 22.94 72.03 -35.99
CA THR A 11 21.57 71.56 -36.24
C THR A 11 21.53 70.27 -37.06
N SER A 12 22.48 70.12 -38.03
CA SER A 12 22.58 68.92 -38.83
C SER A 12 23.01 67.70 -37.93
N ARG A 13 23.99 67.90 -37.03
CA ARG A 13 24.39 66.84 -36.07
C ARG A 13 23.29 66.48 -35.10
N GLU A 14 22.52 67.45 -34.67
CA GLU A 14 21.39 67.24 -33.78
C GLU A 14 20.24 66.49 -34.51
N LEU A 15 20.01 66.79 -35.77
CA LEU A 15 19.07 66.09 -36.64
C LEU A 15 19.50 64.62 -36.82
N ASP A 16 20.74 64.34 -37.15
CA ASP A 16 21.31 62.99 -37.34
C ASP A 16 21.19 62.18 -36.03
N ARG A 17 21.40 62.85 -34.90
CA ARG A 17 21.27 62.21 -33.59
C ARG A 17 19.81 61.86 -33.27
N VAL A 18 18.90 62.75 -33.54
CA VAL A 18 17.45 62.54 -33.32
C VAL A 18 16.95 61.45 -34.28
N GLU A 19 17.41 61.45 -35.52
CA GLU A 19 17.05 60.43 -36.50
C GLU A 19 17.57 59.03 -36.13
N SER A 20 18.78 58.95 -35.61
CA SER A 20 19.37 57.71 -35.07
C SER A 20 18.61 57.21 -33.86
N GLN A 21 18.22 58.12 -32.97
CA GLN A 21 17.39 57.76 -31.79
C GLN A 21 15.98 57.30 -32.24
N ARG A 22 15.39 57.91 -33.22
CA ARG A 22 14.08 57.52 -33.76
C ARG A 22 14.15 56.08 -34.34
N VAL A 23 15.15 55.79 -35.16
CA VAL A 23 15.34 54.47 -35.77
C VAL A 23 15.59 53.42 -34.68
N TYR A 24 16.35 53.74 -33.64
CA TYR A 24 16.57 52.83 -32.51
C TYR A 24 15.28 52.56 -31.76
N MET A 25 14.48 53.59 -31.46
CA MET A 25 13.19 53.44 -30.77
C MET A 25 12.17 52.67 -31.61
N GLU A 26 12.15 52.91 -32.93
CA GLU A 26 11.24 52.18 -33.88
C GLU A 26 11.61 50.67 -33.89
N ASN A 27 12.89 50.33 -33.89
CA ASN A 27 13.35 48.94 -33.81
C ASN A 27 13.00 48.29 -32.45
N GLU A 28 13.21 49.03 -31.37
CA GLU A 28 12.87 48.54 -30.02
C GLU A 28 11.35 48.36 -29.88
N LEU A 29 10.56 49.26 -30.39
CA LEU A 29 9.11 49.16 -30.42
C LEU A 29 8.64 47.92 -31.23
N SER A 30 9.23 47.70 -32.40
CA SER A 30 8.95 46.53 -33.23
C SER A 30 9.27 45.20 -32.47
N THR A 31 10.43 45.15 -31.80
CA THR A 31 10.82 43.99 -31.03
C THR A 31 9.88 43.70 -29.85
N VAL A 32 9.48 44.77 -29.14
CA VAL A 32 8.51 44.66 -28.03
C VAL A 32 7.14 44.22 -28.54
N GLN A 33 6.71 44.79 -29.69
CA GLN A 33 5.44 44.40 -30.30
C GLN A 33 5.43 42.93 -30.71
N GLU A 34 6.50 42.45 -31.36
CA GLU A 34 6.62 41.01 -31.70
C GLU A 34 6.61 40.11 -30.46
N ALA A 35 7.32 40.50 -29.40
CA ALA A 35 7.31 39.74 -28.14
C ALA A 35 5.94 39.73 -27.47
N TYR A 36 5.21 40.86 -27.54
CA TYR A 36 3.85 40.96 -27.03
C TYR A 36 2.88 40.06 -27.81
N ASP A 37 2.95 40.09 -29.14
CA ASP A 37 2.06 39.29 -30.01
C ASP A 37 2.35 37.78 -29.81
N GLN A 38 3.63 37.39 -29.64
CA GLN A 38 4.01 36.02 -29.31
C GLN A 38 3.49 35.60 -27.92
N ALA A 39 3.61 36.48 -26.92
CA ALA A 39 3.12 36.21 -25.57
C ALA A 39 1.58 36.06 -25.56
N GLN A 40 0.88 36.92 -26.29
CA GLN A 40 -0.58 36.88 -26.43
C GLN A 40 -1.03 35.59 -27.12
N ALA A 41 -0.39 35.20 -28.22
CA ALA A 41 -0.67 33.93 -28.89
C ALA A 41 -0.39 32.70 -27.96
N GLY A 42 0.67 32.77 -27.13
CA GLY A 42 0.96 31.78 -26.10
C GLY A 42 -0.13 31.67 -25.04
N VAL A 43 -0.66 32.82 -24.59
CA VAL A 43 -1.77 32.84 -23.60
C VAL A 43 -3.05 32.26 -24.21
N GLU A 44 -3.39 32.62 -25.42
CA GLU A 44 -4.58 32.08 -26.12
C GLU A 44 -4.48 30.56 -26.32
N LYS A 45 -3.30 30.07 -26.73
CA LYS A 45 -3.05 28.66 -26.89
C LYS A 45 -3.18 27.90 -25.54
N SER A 46 -2.58 28.46 -24.51
CA SER A 46 -2.66 27.86 -23.16
C SER A 46 -4.10 27.86 -22.62
N ALA A 47 -4.85 28.93 -22.85
CA ALA A 47 -6.26 29.00 -22.45
C ALA A 47 -7.12 27.96 -23.17
N ALA A 48 -6.89 27.75 -24.49
CA ALA A 48 -7.56 26.68 -25.24
C ALA A 48 -7.21 25.29 -24.76
N GLU A 49 -5.95 25.06 -24.39
CA GLU A 49 -5.44 23.79 -23.85
C GLU A 49 -6.03 23.49 -22.47
N ILE A 50 -6.08 24.50 -21.58
CA ILE A 50 -6.74 24.40 -20.27
C ILE A 50 -8.21 24.01 -20.42
N LYS A 51 -8.95 24.69 -21.32
CA LYS A 51 -10.35 24.37 -21.58
C LYS A 51 -10.57 22.96 -22.10
N ASN A 52 -9.67 22.46 -22.95
CA ASN A 52 -9.70 21.09 -23.43
C ASN A 52 -9.39 20.06 -22.30
N LEU A 53 -8.39 20.36 -21.48
CA LEU A 53 -8.04 19.52 -20.33
C LEU A 53 -9.17 19.47 -19.29
N GLU A 54 -9.83 20.58 -19.01
CA GLU A 54 -11.00 20.63 -18.13
C GLU A 54 -12.16 19.78 -18.67
N LYS A 55 -12.41 19.85 -19.98
CA LYS A 55 -13.42 19.01 -20.62
C LYS A 55 -13.07 17.51 -20.47
N THR A 56 -11.85 17.14 -20.81
CA THR A 56 -11.37 15.74 -20.67
C THR A 56 -11.41 15.26 -19.21
N LYS A 57 -11.02 16.11 -18.26
CA LYS A 57 -11.12 15.82 -16.83
C LYS A 57 -12.56 15.53 -16.41
N ASN A 58 -13.51 16.35 -16.86
CA ASN A 58 -14.92 16.17 -16.53
C ASN A 58 -15.50 14.88 -17.13
N GLU A 59 -15.14 14.56 -18.39
CA GLU A 59 -15.51 13.29 -19.03
C GLU A 59 -14.93 12.08 -18.31
N LEU A 60 -13.65 12.13 -17.94
CA LEU A 60 -13.00 11.06 -17.18
C LEU A 60 -13.62 10.90 -15.79
N THR A 61 -13.93 11.99 -15.10
CA THR A 61 -14.59 11.96 -13.80
C THR A 61 -15.98 11.32 -13.91
N GLY A 62 -16.74 11.66 -14.93
CA GLY A 62 -18.03 11.02 -15.23
C GLY A 62 -17.89 9.51 -15.44
N ASN A 63 -16.93 9.10 -16.28
CA ASN A 63 -16.69 7.68 -16.55
C ASN A 63 -16.25 6.92 -15.29
N ILE A 64 -15.40 7.52 -14.44
CA ILE A 64 -14.98 6.92 -13.16
C ILE A 64 -16.19 6.72 -12.24
N ASN A 65 -17.09 7.68 -12.13
CA ASN A 65 -18.28 7.56 -11.31
C ASN A 65 -19.19 6.42 -11.82
N THR A 66 -19.46 6.40 -13.13
CA THR A 66 -20.27 5.32 -13.75
C THR A 66 -19.67 3.93 -13.51
N LEU A 67 -18.36 3.80 -13.79
CA LEU A 67 -17.66 2.53 -13.56
C LEU A 67 -17.63 2.13 -12.08
N THR A 68 -17.59 3.09 -11.16
CA THR A 68 -17.64 2.83 -9.72
C THR A 68 -19.02 2.34 -9.30
N GLU A 69 -20.09 2.93 -9.84
CA GLU A 69 -21.47 2.50 -9.59
C GLU A 69 -21.73 1.09 -10.16
N GLU A 70 -21.33 0.85 -11.41
CA GLU A 70 -21.45 -0.49 -12.03
C GLU A 70 -20.67 -1.56 -11.25
N LYS A 71 -19.46 -1.23 -10.79
CA LYS A 71 -18.67 -2.12 -9.93
C LYS A 71 -19.38 -2.43 -8.61
N GLN A 72 -19.97 -1.43 -7.95
CA GLN A 72 -20.71 -1.64 -6.71
C GLN A 72 -21.97 -2.48 -6.92
N GLU A 73 -22.70 -2.24 -8.00
CA GLU A 73 -23.87 -3.03 -8.37
C GLU A 73 -23.49 -4.48 -8.65
N LEU A 74 -22.45 -4.72 -9.45
CA LEU A 74 -21.93 -6.07 -9.70
C LEU A 74 -21.48 -6.78 -8.42
N LEU A 75 -20.76 -6.10 -7.54
CA LEU A 75 -20.37 -6.66 -6.25
C LEU A 75 -21.59 -6.99 -5.39
N SER A 76 -22.57 -6.09 -5.31
CA SER A 76 -23.82 -6.32 -4.58
C SER A 76 -24.59 -7.55 -5.13
N ASN A 77 -24.69 -7.66 -6.43
CA ASN A 77 -25.33 -8.80 -7.08
C ASN A 77 -24.59 -10.13 -6.84
N ILE A 78 -23.23 -10.09 -6.87
CA ILE A 78 -22.40 -11.25 -6.52
C ILE A 78 -22.59 -11.62 -5.05
N TYR A 79 -22.64 -10.64 -4.14
CA TYR A 79 -22.90 -10.89 -2.72
C TYR A 79 -24.32 -11.45 -2.49
N ALA A 80 -25.35 -10.86 -3.09
CA ALA A 80 -26.72 -11.32 -2.97
C ALA A 80 -26.91 -12.78 -3.47
N LEU A 81 -26.19 -13.18 -4.52
CA LEU A 81 -26.21 -14.55 -5.04
C LEU A 81 -25.45 -15.55 -4.15
N ARG A 82 -24.53 -15.10 -3.28
CA ARG A 82 -23.59 -15.94 -2.53
C ARG A 82 -23.63 -15.82 -1.01
N GLU A 83 -24.36 -14.84 -0.45
CA GLU A 83 -24.29 -14.46 0.96
C GLU A 83 -24.71 -15.51 1.99
N GLY A 84 -25.38 -16.56 1.61
CA GLY A 84 -25.76 -17.65 2.53
C GLY A 84 -24.87 -18.90 2.46
N GLN A 85 -23.89 -18.94 1.57
CA GLN A 85 -23.23 -20.19 1.19
C GLN A 85 -21.71 -20.15 1.20
N VAL A 86 -21.07 -18.98 1.46
CA VAL A 86 -19.60 -18.85 1.46
C VAL A 86 -19.04 -19.42 2.74
N ILE A 87 -18.29 -20.52 2.62
CA ILE A 87 -17.58 -21.19 3.73
C ILE A 87 -16.21 -20.58 3.94
N LEU A 88 -15.46 -20.31 2.86
CA LEU A 88 -14.14 -19.70 2.86
C LEU A 88 -14.09 -18.58 1.81
N ARG A 89 -13.37 -17.51 2.14
CA ARG A 89 -13.20 -16.37 1.22
C ARG A 89 -11.92 -16.50 0.40
N ALA A 90 -11.95 -16.03 -0.83
CA ALA A 90 -10.76 -15.89 -1.65
C ALA A 90 -9.66 -15.11 -0.91
N GLY A 91 -8.42 -15.56 -0.99
CA GLY A 91 -7.28 -15.00 -0.27
C GLY A 91 -7.16 -15.46 1.20
N GLN A 92 -8.12 -16.19 1.74
CA GLN A 92 -8.02 -16.71 3.12
C GLN A 92 -6.90 -17.74 3.23
N VAL A 93 -6.00 -17.54 4.19
CA VAL A 93 -4.95 -18.49 4.52
C VAL A 93 -5.58 -19.67 5.27
N LEU A 94 -5.44 -20.85 4.71
CA LEU A 94 -5.97 -22.11 5.29
C LEU A 94 -4.99 -22.67 6.30
N THR A 95 -3.72 -22.69 5.93
CA THR A 95 -2.60 -23.12 6.76
C THR A 95 -1.30 -22.53 6.24
N SER A 96 -0.27 -22.61 7.07
CA SER A 96 1.10 -22.21 6.72
C SER A 96 2.06 -23.27 7.19
N VAL A 97 3.02 -23.63 6.35
CA VAL A 97 4.07 -24.58 6.67
C VAL A 97 5.44 -23.97 6.35
N THR A 98 6.42 -24.24 7.18
CA THR A 98 7.81 -23.89 6.88
C THR A 98 8.52 -25.12 6.33
N VAL A 99 9.10 -24.98 5.15
CA VAL A 99 9.88 -26.02 4.48
C VAL A 99 11.36 -25.72 4.68
N ASP A 100 12.12 -26.72 5.13
CA ASP A 100 13.54 -26.54 5.41
C ASP A 100 14.35 -26.33 4.12
N GLU A 101 15.53 -25.71 4.30
CA GLU A 101 16.49 -25.51 3.22
C GLU A 101 17.02 -26.85 2.66
N ASN A 102 17.47 -26.83 1.42
CA ASN A 102 18.13 -27.93 0.69
C ASN A 102 17.29 -29.21 0.52
N MET A 103 15.96 -29.15 0.71
CA MET A 103 15.08 -30.27 0.40
C MET A 103 15.07 -30.52 -1.11
N ASN A 104 15.11 -31.80 -1.51
CA ASN A 104 14.96 -32.16 -2.91
C ASN A 104 13.48 -32.13 -3.35
N LYS A 105 13.23 -32.31 -4.65
CA LYS A 105 11.86 -32.26 -5.20
C LYS A 105 10.93 -33.28 -4.53
N GLU A 106 11.34 -34.53 -4.42
CA GLU A 106 10.53 -35.60 -3.83
C GLU A 106 10.15 -35.31 -2.37
N GLN A 107 11.09 -34.79 -1.60
CA GLN A 107 10.83 -34.38 -0.20
C GLN A 107 9.84 -33.21 -0.15
N THR A 108 10.02 -32.23 -1.02
CA THR A 108 9.13 -31.06 -1.11
C THR A 108 7.72 -31.48 -1.51
N GLU A 109 7.57 -32.36 -2.51
CA GLU A 109 6.27 -32.91 -2.94
C GLU A 109 5.57 -33.59 -1.76
N LYS A 110 6.26 -34.47 -1.02
CA LYS A 110 5.70 -35.15 0.15
C LYS A 110 5.19 -34.19 1.24
N VAL A 111 5.94 -33.10 1.49
CA VAL A 111 5.50 -32.08 2.45
C VAL A 111 4.24 -31.37 1.96
N LEU A 112 4.21 -30.93 0.73
CA LEU A 112 3.04 -30.24 0.17
C LEU A 112 1.81 -31.15 0.10
N ASP A 113 1.99 -32.41 -0.34
CA ASP A 113 0.90 -33.39 -0.36
C ASP A 113 0.35 -33.66 1.03
N SER A 114 1.22 -33.80 2.04
CA SER A 114 0.78 -33.97 3.44
C SER A 114 -0.07 -32.80 3.91
N VAL A 115 0.38 -31.58 3.63
CA VAL A 115 -0.35 -30.35 4.01
C VAL A 115 -1.71 -30.26 3.31
N LEU A 116 -1.76 -30.58 2.03
CA LEU A 116 -3.03 -30.60 1.28
C LEU A 116 -4.00 -31.65 1.83
N ASN A 117 -3.50 -32.84 2.20
CA ASN A 117 -4.30 -33.89 2.83
C ASN A 117 -4.83 -33.46 4.21
N ASP A 118 -4.02 -32.76 5.00
CA ASP A 118 -4.45 -32.22 6.30
C ASP A 118 -5.60 -31.19 6.13
N ILE A 119 -5.48 -30.29 5.13
CA ILE A 119 -6.53 -29.33 4.81
C ILE A 119 -7.79 -30.07 4.33
N ASN A 120 -7.65 -31.09 3.46
CA ASN A 120 -8.79 -31.87 2.99
C ASN A 120 -9.52 -32.56 4.17
N THR A 121 -8.76 -33.08 5.13
CA THR A 121 -9.31 -33.71 6.34
C THR A 121 -10.02 -32.67 7.22
N MET A 122 -9.43 -31.51 7.43
CA MET A 122 -10.05 -30.41 8.16
C MET A 122 -11.38 -29.98 7.51
N LEU A 123 -11.41 -29.81 6.18
CA LEU A 123 -12.62 -29.44 5.46
C LEU A 123 -13.71 -30.50 5.58
N LYS A 124 -13.38 -31.80 5.48
CA LYS A 124 -14.34 -32.88 5.69
C LYS A 124 -15.01 -32.77 7.06
N GLN A 125 -14.22 -32.50 8.11
CA GLN A 125 -14.73 -32.31 9.47
C GLN A 125 -15.64 -31.08 9.57
N GLN A 126 -15.21 -29.94 9.03
CA GLN A 126 -15.99 -28.70 9.08
C GLN A 126 -17.31 -28.78 8.31
N MET A 127 -17.30 -29.47 7.18
CA MET A 127 -18.47 -29.62 6.31
C MET A 127 -19.31 -30.86 6.62
N ASN A 128 -18.94 -31.65 7.68
CA ASN A 128 -19.60 -32.91 8.04
C ASN A 128 -19.68 -33.92 6.87
N VAL A 129 -18.63 -33.99 6.04
CA VAL A 129 -18.58 -34.94 4.92
C VAL A 129 -18.19 -36.32 5.44
N THR A 130 -19.08 -37.29 5.29
CA THR A 130 -18.88 -38.67 5.77
C THR A 130 -18.06 -39.54 4.83
N ASP A 131 -17.98 -39.18 3.55
CA ASP A 131 -17.19 -39.91 2.58
C ASP A 131 -15.69 -39.68 2.81
N GLN A 132 -15.00 -40.72 3.26
CA GLN A 132 -13.56 -40.70 3.54
C GLN A 132 -12.72 -40.49 2.27
N ASN A 133 -13.24 -40.84 1.10
CA ASN A 133 -12.55 -40.71 -0.19
C ASN A 133 -12.86 -39.38 -0.91
N ALA A 134 -13.72 -38.55 -0.34
CA ALA A 134 -14.06 -37.26 -0.95
C ALA A 134 -12.82 -36.36 -1.06
N GLU A 135 -12.56 -35.85 -2.25
CA GLU A 135 -11.54 -34.84 -2.52
C GLU A 135 -12.23 -33.48 -2.57
N LEU A 136 -12.10 -32.71 -1.50
CA LEU A 136 -12.68 -31.36 -1.37
C LEU A 136 -11.75 -30.27 -1.88
N ILE A 137 -10.46 -30.58 -2.11
CA ILE A 137 -9.44 -29.66 -2.60
C ILE A 137 -9.16 -29.96 -4.08
N ARG A 138 -8.93 -28.90 -4.83
CA ARG A 138 -8.45 -28.95 -6.20
C ARG A 138 -7.21 -28.07 -6.34
N VAL A 139 -6.11 -28.66 -6.78
CA VAL A 139 -4.87 -27.98 -7.14
C VAL A 139 -4.59 -28.25 -8.61
N SER A 140 -4.20 -27.23 -9.35
CA SER A 140 -3.68 -27.40 -10.70
C SER A 140 -2.33 -28.11 -10.63
N ARG A 141 -2.10 -29.13 -11.50
CA ARG A 141 -0.81 -29.80 -11.58
C ARG A 141 0.32 -28.83 -11.88
N GLN A 142 0.05 -27.85 -12.73
CA GLN A 142 1.01 -26.80 -13.09
C GLN A 142 1.39 -25.94 -11.89
N ASP A 143 0.42 -25.53 -11.07
CA ASP A 143 0.66 -24.68 -9.88
C ASP A 143 1.42 -25.47 -8.81
N PHE A 144 1.07 -26.75 -8.62
CA PHE A 144 1.80 -27.63 -7.71
C PHE A 144 3.27 -27.83 -8.14
N ASP A 145 3.51 -28.18 -9.42
CA ASP A 145 4.86 -28.36 -9.95
C ASP A 145 5.68 -27.05 -9.89
N THR A 146 5.03 -25.91 -10.11
CA THR A 146 5.65 -24.58 -9.95
C THR A 146 6.06 -24.32 -8.51
N ALA A 147 5.18 -24.61 -7.55
CA ALA A 147 5.46 -24.48 -6.13
C ALA A 147 6.62 -25.38 -5.71
N VAL A 148 6.61 -26.63 -6.10
CA VAL A 148 7.71 -27.60 -5.84
C VAL A 148 9.04 -27.07 -6.38
N ASN A 149 9.05 -26.57 -7.62
CA ASN A 149 10.26 -26.05 -8.26
C ASN A 149 10.80 -24.77 -7.59
N GLN A 150 9.93 -23.93 -7.01
CA GLN A 150 10.33 -22.71 -6.29
C GLN A 150 10.94 -23.04 -4.89
N ILE A 151 10.50 -24.14 -4.29
CA ILE A 151 10.93 -24.52 -2.94
C ILE A 151 12.14 -25.45 -2.99
N ALA A 152 12.13 -26.44 -3.88
CA ALA A 152 13.18 -27.47 -3.95
C ALA A 152 14.56 -26.87 -4.22
N GLY A 153 15.55 -27.29 -3.43
CA GLY A 153 16.93 -26.83 -3.53
C GLY A 153 17.17 -25.41 -3.04
N SER A 154 16.19 -24.78 -2.42
CA SER A 154 16.36 -23.46 -1.81
C SER A 154 17.40 -23.51 -0.68
N LYS A 155 18.26 -22.49 -0.64
CA LYS A 155 19.27 -22.31 0.42
C LYS A 155 18.70 -21.65 1.68
N THR A 156 17.46 -21.19 1.63
CA THR A 156 16.76 -20.56 2.75
C THR A 156 15.48 -21.35 3.05
N LYS A 157 15.09 -21.36 4.32
CA LYS A 157 13.77 -21.90 4.71
C LYS A 157 12.66 -21.15 3.97
N LYS A 158 11.71 -21.89 3.43
CA LYS A 158 10.56 -21.31 2.74
C LYS A 158 9.33 -21.39 3.64
N LEU A 159 8.62 -20.27 3.73
CA LEU A 159 7.26 -20.24 4.21
C LEU A 159 6.32 -20.49 3.04
N VAL A 160 5.47 -21.48 3.16
CA VAL A 160 4.41 -21.78 2.19
C VAL A 160 3.08 -21.57 2.88
N ARG A 161 2.31 -20.59 2.42
CA ARG A 161 0.92 -20.38 2.81
C ARG A 161 0.03 -21.03 1.77
N ILE A 162 -0.89 -21.87 2.19
CA ILE A 162 -1.94 -22.40 1.33
C ILE A 162 -3.14 -21.46 1.45
N VAL A 163 -3.52 -20.84 0.36
CA VAL A 163 -4.58 -19.83 0.33
C VAL A 163 -5.74 -20.28 -0.56
N ALA A 164 -6.96 -19.91 -0.21
CA ALA A 164 -8.12 -20.13 -1.06
C ALA A 164 -8.02 -19.24 -2.31
N ALA A 165 -7.92 -19.83 -3.49
CA ALA A 165 -7.85 -19.10 -4.76
C ALA A 165 -9.18 -18.42 -5.11
N GLN A 166 -10.28 -18.96 -4.63
CA GLN A 166 -11.64 -18.45 -4.83
C GLN A 166 -12.51 -18.65 -3.59
N ASN A 167 -13.66 -18.02 -3.56
CA ASN A 167 -14.65 -18.30 -2.50
C ASN A 167 -15.11 -19.74 -2.60
N LEU A 168 -15.09 -20.45 -1.47
CA LEU A 168 -15.67 -21.80 -1.37
C LEU A 168 -17.14 -21.69 -1.00
N ILE A 169 -17.99 -22.28 -1.82
CA ILE A 169 -19.43 -22.42 -1.59
C ILE A 169 -19.75 -23.87 -1.23
N LEU A 170 -20.79 -24.06 -0.41
CA LEU A 170 -21.23 -25.39 -0.03
C LEU A 170 -21.53 -26.26 -1.27
N GLY A 171 -20.90 -27.44 -1.35
CA GLY A 171 -21.02 -28.37 -2.47
C GLY A 171 -19.99 -28.19 -3.59
N GLU A 172 -19.14 -27.14 -3.54
CA GLU A 172 -18.03 -26.96 -4.47
C GLU A 172 -16.70 -27.52 -3.90
N ARG A 173 -15.72 -27.73 -4.78
CA ARG A 173 -14.36 -28.06 -4.38
C ARG A 173 -13.57 -26.78 -4.17
N LEU A 174 -12.77 -26.73 -3.12
CA LEU A 174 -11.86 -25.63 -2.83
C LEU A 174 -10.70 -25.63 -3.82
N VAL A 175 -10.54 -24.54 -4.54
CA VAL A 175 -9.32 -24.28 -5.32
C VAL A 175 -8.33 -23.55 -4.43
N VAL A 176 -7.09 -24.05 -4.37
CA VAL A 176 -6.03 -23.45 -3.56
C VAL A 176 -4.85 -23.01 -4.39
N ASP A 177 -4.18 -21.95 -3.93
CA ASP A 177 -2.91 -21.45 -4.44
C ASP A 177 -1.83 -21.52 -3.37
N PHE A 178 -0.57 -21.50 -3.81
CA PHE A 178 0.62 -21.50 -2.96
C PHE A 178 1.21 -20.09 -2.93
N ASP A 179 1.21 -19.45 -1.76
CA ASP A 179 1.87 -18.18 -1.51
C ASP A 179 3.20 -18.45 -0.81
N ILE A 180 4.33 -18.31 -1.54
CA ILE A 180 5.66 -18.79 -1.14
C ILE A 180 6.57 -17.61 -0.87
N HIS A 181 7.16 -17.58 0.32
CA HIS A 181 8.08 -16.54 0.78
C HIS A 181 9.31 -17.14 1.46
N ASP A 182 10.33 -16.32 1.67
CA ASP A 182 11.45 -16.70 2.55
C ASP A 182 11.05 -16.59 4.01
N SER A 183 11.35 -17.60 4.81
CA SER A 183 11.17 -17.57 6.28
C SER A 183 12.42 -16.95 6.91
N ILE A 184 12.37 -15.63 7.13
CA ILE A 184 13.49 -14.85 7.66
C ILE A 184 13.17 -14.41 9.08
N LEU A 185 14.16 -14.50 9.99
CA LEU A 185 14.04 -13.92 11.32
C LEU A 185 14.07 -12.39 11.20
N VAL A 186 13.00 -11.73 11.66
CA VAL A 186 12.82 -10.27 11.56
C VAL A 186 13.16 -9.60 12.89
N PHE A 187 12.68 -10.15 14.02
CA PHE A 187 12.95 -9.62 15.36
C PHE A 187 13.30 -10.71 16.32
N HIS A 188 14.31 -10.46 17.18
CA HIS A 188 14.69 -11.36 18.26
C HIS A 188 13.77 -11.18 19.47
N LYS A 189 13.60 -12.25 20.25
CA LYS A 189 12.90 -12.22 21.54
C LYS A 189 13.49 -11.12 22.44
N GLY A 190 12.62 -10.29 23.00
CA GLY A 190 12.99 -9.16 23.89
C GLY A 190 13.50 -7.93 23.19
N GLU A 191 13.62 -7.94 21.87
CA GLU A 191 14.00 -6.78 21.08
C GLU A 191 12.89 -5.71 21.13
N THR A 192 13.29 -4.46 21.29
CA THR A 192 12.36 -3.33 21.15
C THR A 192 12.10 -3.08 19.67
N ILE A 193 10.91 -3.48 19.22
CA ILE A 193 10.48 -3.37 17.82
C ILE A 193 10.12 -1.94 17.45
N TYR A 194 9.37 -1.29 18.34
CA TYR A 194 8.82 0.03 18.05
C TYR A 194 8.60 0.80 19.33
N GLN A 195 8.78 2.10 19.27
CA GLN A 195 8.45 3.00 20.36
C GLN A 195 7.83 4.29 19.83
N GLY A 196 6.93 4.89 20.58
CA GLY A 196 6.33 6.15 20.19
C GLY A 196 5.70 6.89 21.37
N ASN A 197 5.94 8.20 21.38
CA ASN A 197 5.28 9.10 22.31
C ASN A 197 3.86 9.38 21.80
N LEU A 198 2.84 9.25 22.67
CA LEU A 198 1.46 9.52 22.30
C LEU A 198 1.16 11.00 22.07
N ASP A 199 2.02 11.91 22.45
CA ASP A 199 1.92 13.33 22.08
C ASP A 199 1.84 13.56 20.57
N LYS A 200 2.38 12.64 19.77
CA LYS A 200 2.22 12.63 18.30
C LYS A 200 0.75 12.61 17.87
N TYR A 201 -0.14 12.07 18.70
CA TYR A 201 -1.55 11.89 18.41
C TYR A 201 -2.46 12.77 19.28
N LYS A 202 -1.92 13.81 19.94
CA LYS A 202 -2.67 14.70 20.84
C LYS A 202 -3.85 15.42 20.19
N ASP A 203 -3.87 15.54 18.87
CA ASP A 203 -5.00 16.08 18.11
C ASP A 203 -6.22 15.16 18.18
N ILE A 204 -6.02 13.88 18.51
CA ILE A 204 -7.07 12.90 18.72
C ILE A 204 -7.46 12.95 20.20
N ARG A 205 -8.65 13.49 20.53
CA ARG A 205 -9.10 13.64 21.91
C ARG A 205 -9.44 12.32 22.63
N ASN A 206 -9.59 11.22 21.91
CA ASN A 206 -9.93 9.91 22.44
C ASN A 206 -8.68 9.04 22.58
N TYR A 207 -8.34 8.62 23.80
CA TYR A 207 -7.16 7.79 24.08
C TYR A 207 -7.19 6.43 23.41
N GLU A 208 -8.36 5.83 23.24
CA GLU A 208 -8.51 4.56 22.53
C GLU A 208 -8.08 4.72 21.08
N LEU A 209 -8.52 5.79 20.43
CA LEU A 209 -8.13 6.10 19.06
C LEU A 209 -6.65 6.44 18.94
N GLN A 210 -6.04 7.07 19.95
CA GLN A 210 -4.59 7.31 19.99
C GLN A 210 -3.82 5.98 20.00
N VAL A 211 -4.20 5.04 20.86
CA VAL A 211 -3.59 3.71 20.94
C VAL A 211 -3.80 2.93 19.64
N LEU A 212 -5.01 2.95 19.07
CA LEU A 212 -5.27 2.29 17.80
C LEU A 212 -4.45 2.89 16.65
N ARG A 213 -4.25 4.21 16.66
CA ARG A 213 -3.39 4.87 15.66
C ARG A 213 -1.93 4.47 15.82
N PHE A 214 -1.43 4.41 17.05
CA PHE A 214 -0.09 3.91 17.34
C PHE A 214 0.09 2.46 16.86
N LEU A 215 -0.87 1.57 17.12
CA LEU A 215 -0.83 0.17 16.65
C LEU A 215 -0.90 0.08 15.12
N LYS A 216 -1.61 0.99 14.47
CA LYS A 216 -1.60 1.08 13.00
C LYS A 216 -0.22 1.48 12.47
N ASP A 217 0.43 2.47 13.10
CA ASP A 217 1.78 2.87 12.71
C ASP A 217 2.79 1.73 12.96
N LEU A 218 2.67 1.00 14.07
CA LEU A 218 3.42 -0.23 14.34
C LEU A 218 3.21 -1.29 13.25
N ASN A 219 1.97 -1.51 12.80
CA ASN A 219 1.67 -2.46 11.73
C ASN A 219 2.39 -2.07 10.43
N VAL A 220 2.34 -0.80 10.06
CA VAL A 220 3.05 -0.27 8.88
C VAL A 220 4.56 -0.48 9.01
N TYR A 221 5.11 -0.17 10.18
CA TYR A 221 6.53 -0.37 10.46
C TYR A 221 6.94 -1.85 10.37
N ALA A 222 6.22 -2.75 11.03
CA ALA A 222 6.52 -4.18 11.03
C ALA A 222 6.48 -4.79 9.60
N ARG A 223 5.54 -4.33 8.78
CA ARG A 223 5.49 -4.71 7.36
C ARG A 223 6.71 -4.21 6.59
N SER A 224 7.18 -2.99 6.86
CA SER A 224 8.40 -2.45 6.22
C SER A 224 9.66 -3.21 6.63
N GLN A 225 9.65 -3.88 7.79
CA GLN A 225 10.74 -4.74 8.25
C GLN A 225 10.68 -6.16 7.67
N GLY A 226 9.64 -6.50 6.91
CA GLY A 226 9.52 -7.77 6.19
C GLY A 226 8.55 -8.77 6.80
N ILE A 227 7.72 -8.39 7.78
CA ILE A 227 6.63 -9.24 8.25
C ILE A 227 5.51 -9.23 7.21
N LEU A 228 5.12 -10.42 6.78
CA LEU A 228 4.07 -10.62 5.80
C LEU A 228 2.70 -10.39 6.44
N PRO A 229 1.86 -9.52 5.87
CA PRO A 229 0.51 -9.33 6.36
C PRO A 229 -0.39 -10.52 6.04
N ASP A 230 -1.46 -10.63 6.80
CA ASP A 230 -2.59 -11.47 6.41
C ASP A 230 -3.19 -10.93 5.10
N PRO A 231 -3.42 -11.77 4.10
CA PRO A 231 -3.85 -11.32 2.76
C PRO A 231 -5.22 -10.65 2.74
N ILE A 232 -6.10 -10.97 3.70
CA ILE A 232 -7.47 -10.43 3.76
C ILE A 232 -7.51 -9.16 4.59
N THR A 233 -6.96 -9.21 5.80
CA THR A 233 -7.06 -8.10 6.75
C THR A 233 -5.95 -7.07 6.60
N GLY A 234 -4.84 -7.44 5.95
CA GLY A 234 -3.64 -6.61 5.83
C GLY A 234 -2.89 -6.40 7.14
N ASN A 235 -3.27 -7.09 8.21
CA ASN A 235 -2.63 -6.98 9.52
C ASN A 235 -1.48 -7.99 9.67
N VAL A 236 -0.47 -7.64 10.45
CA VAL A 236 0.66 -8.53 10.77
C VAL A 236 0.54 -9.20 12.13
N GLY A 237 -0.42 -8.79 12.91
CA GLY A 237 -0.72 -9.24 14.26
C GLY A 237 -1.46 -8.14 15.02
N ALA A 238 -1.99 -8.49 16.17
CA ALA A 238 -2.69 -7.56 17.05
C ALA A 238 -2.47 -7.99 18.50
N LEU A 239 -2.66 -7.05 19.42
CA LEU A 239 -2.83 -7.35 20.82
C LEU A 239 -4.15 -8.12 21.01
N GLU A 240 -4.15 -9.07 21.92
CA GLU A 240 -5.40 -9.67 22.36
C GLU A 240 -6.30 -8.61 22.99
N GLY A 241 -7.63 -8.79 22.92
CA GLY A 241 -8.57 -7.79 23.35
C GLY A 241 -8.35 -7.33 24.80
N GLN A 242 -8.00 -8.25 25.70
CA GLN A 242 -7.70 -7.93 27.10
C GLN A 242 -6.41 -7.11 27.21
N GLU A 243 -5.34 -7.48 26.55
CA GLU A 243 -4.05 -6.74 26.54
C GLU A 243 -4.23 -5.32 25.98
N LEU A 244 -5.03 -5.18 24.92
CA LEU A 244 -5.37 -3.87 24.36
C LEU A 244 -6.08 -2.99 25.38
N MET A 245 -7.07 -3.54 26.10
CA MET A 245 -7.79 -2.81 27.13
C MET A 245 -6.90 -2.37 28.29
N GLU A 246 -5.94 -3.21 28.71
CA GLU A 246 -4.97 -2.88 29.75
C GLU A 246 -4.05 -1.70 29.30
N VAL A 247 -3.60 -1.72 28.05
CA VAL A 247 -2.80 -0.61 27.48
C VAL A 247 -3.62 0.68 27.46
N ILE A 248 -4.86 0.63 26.97
CA ILE A 248 -5.75 1.79 26.91
C ILE A 248 -6.01 2.35 28.32
N GLN A 249 -6.24 1.49 29.31
CA GLN A 249 -6.48 1.90 30.68
C GLN A 249 -5.27 2.65 31.27
N LYS A 250 -4.04 2.14 31.09
CA LYS A 250 -2.80 2.81 31.52
C LYS A 250 -2.61 4.16 30.83
N VAL A 251 -2.91 4.24 29.54
CA VAL A 251 -2.83 5.50 28.78
C VAL A 251 -3.82 6.54 29.36
N LYS A 252 -5.04 6.11 29.70
CA LYS A 252 -6.05 6.97 30.37
C LYS A 252 -5.56 7.47 31.73
N GLU A 253 -4.98 6.58 32.55
CA GLU A 253 -4.41 6.92 33.86
C GLU A 253 -3.30 7.97 33.79
N TYR A 254 -2.50 7.92 32.72
CA TYR A 254 -1.42 8.90 32.50
C TYR A 254 -1.87 10.15 31.69
N GLY A 255 -3.18 10.24 31.40
CA GLY A 255 -3.76 11.37 30.66
C GLY A 255 -3.19 11.54 29.25
N GLY A 256 -2.74 10.44 28.62
CA GLY A 256 -2.13 10.44 27.29
C GLY A 256 -0.67 10.92 27.25
N ASN A 257 -0.12 11.42 28.36
CA ASN A 257 1.28 11.85 28.46
C ASN A 257 2.19 10.65 28.76
N CYS A 258 2.39 9.80 27.77
CA CYS A 258 3.15 8.58 27.92
C CYS A 258 3.82 8.15 26.60
N THR A 259 4.83 7.30 26.76
CA THR A 259 5.52 6.62 25.66
C THR A 259 5.21 5.14 25.72
N LEU A 260 4.87 4.57 24.58
CA LEU A 260 4.63 3.14 24.43
C LEU A 260 5.89 2.48 23.86
N TYR A 261 6.31 1.40 24.49
CA TYR A 261 7.40 0.55 24.06
C TYR A 261 6.85 -0.82 23.66
N VAL A 262 7.17 -1.26 22.48
CA VAL A 262 6.74 -2.54 21.94
C VAL A 262 7.95 -3.46 21.85
N THR A 263 7.87 -4.61 22.50
CA THR A 263 8.94 -5.62 22.50
C THR A 263 8.44 -6.94 21.93
N ALA A 264 9.34 -7.69 21.28
CA ALA A 264 9.03 -9.02 20.77
C ALA A 264 8.90 -10.01 21.93
N ARG A 265 7.76 -10.69 22.04
CA ARG A 265 7.51 -11.72 23.06
C ARG A 265 8.32 -13.00 22.82
N ARG A 266 8.64 -13.28 21.56
CA ARG A 266 9.48 -14.38 21.09
C ARG A 266 10.19 -13.99 19.79
N ASP A 267 11.05 -14.85 19.26
CA ASP A 267 11.59 -14.66 17.91
C ASP A 267 10.45 -14.58 16.90
N ILE A 268 10.46 -13.53 16.07
CA ILE A 268 9.43 -13.24 15.10
C ILE A 268 10.03 -13.35 13.71
N TYR A 269 9.49 -14.27 12.94
CA TYR A 269 9.88 -14.49 11.55
C TYR A 269 8.95 -13.77 10.59
N SER A 270 9.32 -13.69 9.32
CA SER A 270 8.55 -13.04 8.25
C SER A 270 7.10 -13.50 8.14
N GLN A 271 6.79 -14.74 8.50
CA GLN A 271 5.43 -15.27 8.51
C GLN A 271 4.54 -14.71 9.63
N GLY A 272 5.11 -14.04 10.62
CA GLY A 272 4.35 -13.64 11.80
C GLY A 272 3.86 -14.82 12.67
N PRO A 273 2.83 -14.66 13.46
CA PRO A 273 2.23 -13.37 13.81
C PRO A 273 3.18 -12.48 14.64
N LEU A 274 2.98 -11.18 14.58
CA LEU A 274 3.67 -10.19 15.39
C LEU A 274 3.18 -10.29 16.84
N LEU A 275 3.81 -11.17 17.64
CA LEU A 275 3.53 -11.34 19.06
C LEU A 275 4.37 -10.39 19.89
N ILE A 276 3.71 -9.48 20.57
CA ILE A 276 4.32 -8.34 21.24
C ILE A 276 3.85 -8.19 22.69
N ASP A 277 4.69 -7.56 23.48
CA ASP A 277 4.34 -6.96 24.76
C ASP A 277 4.40 -5.45 24.62
N VAL A 278 3.41 -4.75 25.15
CA VAL A 278 3.36 -3.29 25.14
C VAL A 278 3.50 -2.75 26.55
N ARG A 279 4.57 -2.00 26.78
CA ARG A 279 4.83 -1.30 28.05
C ARG A 279 4.50 0.19 27.88
N VAL A 280 3.72 0.71 28.82
CA VAL A 280 3.35 2.12 28.86
C VAL A 280 4.17 2.80 29.97
N GLU A 281 4.94 3.82 29.62
CA GLU A 281 5.72 4.62 30.57
C GLU A 281 5.22 6.07 30.55
N ARG A 282 5.01 6.63 31.73
CA ARG A 282 4.64 8.03 31.87
C ARG A 282 5.83 8.91 31.46
N ASN A 283 5.55 9.95 30.70
CA ASN A 283 6.55 10.97 30.40
C ASN A 283 6.65 11.91 31.60
N ASP A 284 7.61 11.66 32.50
CA ASP A 284 7.91 12.62 33.56
C ASP A 284 8.49 13.85 32.90
N GLY A 285 7.76 14.97 32.96
CA GLY A 285 8.18 16.24 32.37
C GLY A 285 9.54 16.64 32.93
N ARG A 286 10.57 16.64 32.07
CA ARG A 286 11.79 17.40 32.30
C ARG A 286 11.67 18.80 31.75
#